data_08da1ceb01ec24b618766843ea9fd88a
#
_entry.id   08da1ceb01ec24b618766843ea9fd88a
#
_cell.length_a   1.000
_cell.length_b   1.000
_cell.length_c   1.000
_cell.angle_alpha   90.00
_cell.angle_beta   90.00
_cell.angle_gamma   90.00
#
_symmetry.space_group_name_H-M   'P 1'
#
loop_
_entity.id
_entity.type
_entity.pdbx_description
1 polymer ?
#
loop_
_entity_poly.entity_id
_entity_poly.type
_entity_poly.pdbx_seq_one_letter_code
_entity_poly.pdbx_strand_id
1 'polypeptide(L)'
;MTEIAKPLFGHPWIFIRGVPSLKFLPPEGPLEVAFAGRSNVGKSSLINALVGQKGLARTSNTPGRTQELNYFVPDGYSGEGNDLPPMALVDMPGYGYAQAPKEQVDNWTKLVFDYLRGRATLKRVYVLIDSRHGIKKNDEDVLTLLDKAAVSYQIVLTKTDKIKAPAVPKLLAETSEKIRKRPAAYPAVLSTSSEKNEGLDELRQAIAETVGINNWK
;
A
#
# COMPACT_ATOMS: atom_id res chain seq x y z
N MET A 1 -3.26 5.50 18.47
CA MET A 1 -2.01 4.94 17.88
C MET A 1 -1.35 4.06 18.93
N THR A 2 -1.01 2.83 18.58
CA THR A 2 -0.36 1.87 19.49
C THR A 2 1.09 2.28 19.77
N GLU A 3 1.67 1.86 20.92
CA GLU A 3 3.06 2.15 21.27
C GLU A 3 4.06 1.64 20.22
N ILE A 4 3.76 0.49 19.58
CA ILE A 4 4.59 -0.10 18.52
C ILE A 4 4.61 0.77 17.25
N ALA A 5 3.50 1.40 16.90
CA ALA A 5 3.38 2.22 15.68
C ALA A 5 3.86 3.66 15.87
N LYS A 6 3.94 4.14 17.13
CA LYS A 6 4.30 5.53 17.46
C LYS A 6 5.67 5.96 16.91
N PRO A 7 6.74 5.14 16.98
CA PRO A 7 8.04 5.53 16.41
C PRO A 7 8.00 5.82 14.91
N LEU A 8 7.10 5.17 14.16
CA LEU A 8 6.95 5.39 12.72
C LEU A 8 6.00 6.52 12.37
N PHE A 9 4.80 6.48 12.93
CA PHE A 9 3.69 7.34 12.54
C PHE A 9 3.49 8.56 13.45
N GLY A 10 4.31 8.70 14.49
CA GLY A 10 4.32 9.86 15.38
C GLY A 10 5.11 11.05 14.84
N HIS A 11 5.82 10.91 13.73
CA HIS A 11 6.62 11.94 13.08
C HIS A 11 6.02 12.36 11.74
N PRO A 12 6.34 13.56 11.24
CA PRO A 12 6.00 13.95 9.88
C PRO A 12 6.63 13.00 8.85
N TRP A 13 6.00 12.92 7.69
CA TRP A 13 6.49 12.15 6.54
C TRP A 13 6.75 13.09 5.37
N ILE A 14 7.74 12.77 4.56
CA ILE A 14 8.10 13.53 3.38
C ILE A 14 8.06 12.67 2.11
N PHE A 15 7.76 13.31 0.99
CA PHE A 15 7.91 12.73 -0.33
C PHE A 15 9.38 12.80 -0.75
N ILE A 16 9.95 11.66 -1.15
CA ILE A 16 11.35 11.59 -1.61
C ILE A 16 11.42 11.76 -3.13
N ARG A 17 10.73 10.90 -3.88
CA ARG A 17 10.75 10.92 -5.34
C ARG A 17 9.64 10.08 -5.97
N GLY A 18 9.35 10.40 -7.24
CA GLY A 18 8.65 9.53 -8.17
C GLY A 18 9.65 8.67 -8.96
N VAL A 19 9.33 7.42 -9.16
CA VAL A 19 10.16 6.42 -9.85
C VAL A 19 9.42 5.93 -11.09
N PRO A 20 9.69 6.50 -12.28
CA PRO A 20 9.03 6.10 -13.53
C PRO A 20 9.65 4.84 -14.15
N SER A 21 10.83 4.44 -13.72
CA SER A 21 11.47 3.18 -14.12
C SER A 21 12.47 2.72 -13.06
N LEU A 22 12.82 1.43 -13.05
CA LEU A 22 13.67 0.80 -12.02
C LEU A 22 15.04 1.47 -11.85
N LYS A 23 15.60 2.06 -12.90
CA LYS A 23 16.89 2.77 -12.83
C LYS A 23 16.88 4.00 -11.91
N PHE A 24 15.70 4.50 -11.55
CA PHE A 24 15.51 5.63 -10.65
C PHE A 24 15.13 5.19 -9.23
N LEU A 25 15.10 3.88 -8.95
CA LEU A 25 14.88 3.40 -7.59
C LEU A 25 15.90 4.03 -6.63
N PRO A 26 15.48 4.41 -5.42
CA PRO A 26 16.44 4.81 -4.40
C PRO A 26 17.36 3.63 -4.06
N PRO A 27 18.57 3.89 -3.57
CA PRO A 27 19.45 2.84 -3.04
C PRO A 27 18.69 1.93 -2.07
N GLU A 28 19.08 0.67 -1.99
CA GLU A 28 18.55 -0.23 -0.96
C GLU A 28 19.02 0.25 0.42
N GLY A 29 18.09 0.29 1.36
CA GLY A 29 18.34 0.76 2.72
C GLY A 29 17.13 0.54 3.59
N PRO A 30 16.15 1.49 3.61
CA PRO A 30 14.95 1.32 4.42
C PRO A 30 14.13 0.12 3.95
N LEU A 31 13.49 -0.57 4.91
CA LEU A 31 12.50 -1.59 4.59
C LEU A 31 11.29 -0.92 3.91
N GLU A 32 10.67 -1.62 2.96
CA GLU A 32 9.59 -1.05 2.18
C GLU A 32 8.28 -1.80 2.42
N VAL A 33 7.20 -1.04 2.52
CA VAL A 33 5.85 -1.54 2.34
C VAL A 33 5.18 -0.76 1.22
N ALA A 34 4.46 -1.45 0.34
CA ALA A 34 3.83 -0.83 -0.80
C ALA A 34 2.31 -0.87 -0.69
N PHE A 35 1.67 0.14 -1.27
CA PHE A 35 0.22 0.21 -1.40
C PHE A 35 -0.19 0.06 -2.85
N ALA A 36 -1.02 -0.94 -3.14
CA ALA A 36 -1.61 -1.20 -4.44
C ALA A 36 -3.13 -1.11 -4.37
N GLY A 37 -3.77 -0.75 -5.45
CA GLY A 37 -5.23 -0.69 -5.49
C GLY A 37 -5.74 -0.13 -6.80
N ARG A 38 -7.03 -0.36 -7.08
CA ARG A 38 -7.66 0.24 -8.26
C ARG A 38 -7.71 1.76 -8.14
N SER A 39 -7.75 2.40 -9.29
CA SER A 39 -8.02 3.84 -9.34
C SER A 39 -9.28 4.18 -8.54
N ASN A 40 -9.20 5.26 -7.77
CA ASN A 40 -10.28 5.74 -6.90
C ASN A 40 -10.67 4.77 -5.76
N VAL A 41 -9.84 3.80 -5.42
CA VAL A 41 -10.05 2.92 -4.25
C VAL A 41 -9.92 3.66 -2.91
N GLY A 42 -9.30 4.84 -2.92
CA GLY A 42 -9.02 5.64 -1.72
C GLY A 42 -7.57 5.57 -1.24
N LYS A 43 -6.63 5.10 -2.11
CA LYS A 43 -5.23 4.87 -1.76
C LYS A 43 -4.52 6.11 -1.21
N SER A 44 -4.52 7.23 -1.92
CA SER A 44 -3.88 8.47 -1.45
C SER A 44 -4.55 9.04 -0.20
N SER A 45 -5.88 8.91 -0.08
CA SER A 45 -6.60 9.29 1.13
C SER A 45 -6.19 8.44 2.33
N LEU A 46 -6.01 7.13 2.12
CA LEU A 46 -5.57 6.21 3.17
C LEU A 46 -4.13 6.51 3.60
N ILE A 47 -3.21 6.71 2.66
CA ILE A 47 -1.82 7.08 2.96
C ILE A 47 -1.78 8.38 3.77
N ASN A 48 -2.49 9.42 3.34
CA ASN A 48 -2.57 10.69 4.05
C ASN A 48 -3.13 10.53 5.47
N ALA A 49 -4.20 9.75 5.64
CA ALA A 49 -4.79 9.47 6.96
C ALA A 49 -3.85 8.65 7.85
N LEU A 50 -3.13 7.69 7.26
CA LEU A 50 -2.18 6.83 7.96
C LEU A 50 -1.04 7.64 8.59
N VAL A 51 -0.48 8.59 7.84
CA VAL A 51 0.62 9.46 8.31
C VAL A 51 0.12 10.73 9.02
N GLY A 52 -1.19 10.94 9.10
CA GLY A 52 -1.78 12.13 9.76
C GLY A 52 -1.53 13.44 9.01
N GLN A 53 -1.20 13.41 7.71
CA GLN A 53 -0.88 14.60 6.92
C GLN A 53 -1.81 14.73 5.72
N LYS A 54 -2.38 15.92 5.52
CA LYS A 54 -3.18 16.22 4.33
C LYS A 54 -2.28 16.55 3.14
N GLY A 55 -2.53 15.91 2.00
CA GLY A 55 -1.89 16.26 0.72
C GLY A 55 -0.46 15.77 0.52
N LEU A 56 0.08 14.92 1.39
CA LEU A 56 1.37 14.24 1.16
C LEU A 56 1.29 13.35 -0.08
N ALA A 57 0.39 12.38 -0.09
CA ALA A 57 0.05 11.63 -1.28
C ALA A 57 -1.02 12.40 -2.07
N ARG A 58 -0.70 12.76 -3.32
CA ARG A 58 -1.61 13.53 -4.17
C ARG A 58 -2.74 12.65 -4.68
N THR A 59 -3.98 13.10 -4.45
CA THR A 59 -5.15 12.51 -5.10
C THR A 59 -5.20 13.02 -6.55
N SER A 60 -4.82 12.19 -7.51
CA SER A 60 -4.96 12.54 -8.93
C SER A 60 -6.32 12.06 -9.44
N ASN A 61 -7.19 12.99 -9.81
CA ASN A 61 -8.43 12.69 -10.51
C ASN A 61 -8.25 12.68 -12.04
N THR A 62 -7.02 12.90 -12.54
CA THR A 62 -6.76 12.99 -13.98
C THR A 62 -6.20 11.67 -14.50
N PRO A 63 -6.92 10.96 -15.39
CA PRO A 63 -6.41 9.78 -16.07
C PRO A 63 -5.17 10.16 -16.93
N GLY A 64 -4.13 9.31 -16.93
CA GLY A 64 -3.01 9.44 -17.87
C GLY A 64 -1.78 10.23 -17.40
N ARG A 65 -1.73 10.69 -16.13
CA ARG A 65 -0.47 11.18 -15.56
C ARG A 65 0.48 10.03 -15.30
N THR A 66 1.77 10.32 -15.42
CA THR A 66 2.91 9.42 -15.27
C THR A 66 2.68 8.41 -14.14
N GLN A 67 2.73 7.13 -14.48
CA GLN A 67 2.51 6.05 -13.54
C GLN A 67 3.85 5.72 -12.89
N GLU A 68 4.11 6.36 -11.75
CA GLU A 68 5.35 6.24 -10.99
C GLU A 68 5.11 5.53 -9.67
N LEU A 69 6.15 4.88 -9.14
CA LEU A 69 6.19 4.49 -7.74
C LEU A 69 6.56 5.72 -6.93
N ASN A 70 5.71 6.16 -6.01
CA ASN A 70 5.99 7.33 -5.17
C ASN A 70 6.50 6.88 -3.81
N TYR A 71 7.69 7.37 -3.43
CA TYR A 71 8.37 7.03 -2.19
C TYR A 71 8.18 8.10 -1.14
N PHE A 72 7.77 7.67 0.05
CA PHE A 72 7.63 8.51 1.23
C PHE A 72 8.40 7.88 2.39
N VAL A 73 9.03 8.70 3.22
CA VAL A 73 9.75 8.26 4.43
C VAL A 73 9.41 9.18 5.61
N PRO A 74 9.59 8.73 6.86
CA PRO A 74 9.58 9.62 8.01
C PRO A 74 10.63 10.72 7.86
N ASP A 75 10.27 11.94 8.21
CA ASP A 75 11.19 13.10 8.22
C ASP A 75 12.19 13.00 9.37
N GLY A 76 13.32 13.70 9.23
CA GLY A 76 14.36 13.77 10.28
C GLY A 76 15.53 12.83 10.08
N TYR A 77 15.61 12.11 8.94
CA TYR A 77 16.73 11.24 8.57
C TYR A 77 17.53 11.87 7.42
N SER A 78 18.87 11.84 7.51
CA SER A 78 19.74 12.37 6.44
C SER A 78 19.71 11.49 5.18
N GLY A 79 19.42 10.20 5.34
CA GLY A 79 19.48 9.21 4.26
C GLY A 79 20.90 8.76 3.92
N GLU A 80 21.89 9.11 4.73
CA GLU A 80 23.30 8.78 4.53
C GLU A 80 23.86 7.90 5.68
N GLY A 81 24.76 7.01 5.33
CA GLY A 81 25.45 6.14 6.30
C GLY A 81 24.48 5.30 7.13
N ASN A 82 24.56 5.45 8.46
CA ASN A 82 23.69 4.75 9.41
C ASN A 82 22.40 5.51 9.76
N ASP A 83 22.21 6.73 9.23
CA ASP A 83 21.04 7.57 9.48
C ASP A 83 19.98 7.38 8.37
N LEU A 84 19.65 6.13 8.11
CA LEU A 84 18.60 5.76 7.15
C LEU A 84 17.23 5.77 7.85
N PRO A 85 16.16 6.21 7.15
CA PRO A 85 14.81 6.07 7.69
C PRO A 85 14.49 4.58 7.94
N PRO A 86 13.73 4.27 9.00
CA PRO A 86 13.44 2.89 9.37
C PRO A 86 12.64 2.15 8.31
N MET A 87 11.84 2.87 7.53
CA MET A 87 11.04 2.31 6.45
C MET A 87 10.68 3.36 5.38
N ALA A 88 10.25 2.87 4.24
CA ALA A 88 9.60 3.66 3.20
C ALA A 88 8.18 3.13 2.92
N LEU A 89 7.24 4.03 2.71
CA LEU A 89 5.94 3.75 2.09
C LEU A 89 6.06 3.98 0.59
N VAL A 90 5.62 3.01 -0.19
CA VAL A 90 5.65 3.09 -1.66
C VAL A 90 4.21 3.11 -2.18
N ASP A 91 3.79 4.25 -2.72
CA ASP A 91 2.50 4.37 -3.39
C ASP A 91 2.64 3.86 -4.83
N MET A 92 2.06 2.70 -5.10
CA MET A 92 2.08 2.11 -6.44
C MET A 92 1.00 2.78 -7.32
N PRO A 93 1.23 2.89 -8.63
CA PRO A 93 0.21 3.40 -9.55
C PRO A 93 -1.09 2.61 -9.42
N GLY A 94 -2.24 3.31 -9.53
CA GLY A 94 -3.54 2.66 -9.53
C GLY A 94 -3.75 1.82 -10.80
N TYR A 95 -4.33 0.64 -10.67
CA TYR A 95 -4.67 -0.22 -11.81
C TYR A 95 -6.16 -0.15 -12.18
N GLY A 96 -6.52 -0.78 -13.30
CA GLY A 96 -7.92 -0.94 -13.73
C GLY A 96 -8.55 0.30 -14.37
N TYR A 97 -7.76 1.17 -14.99
CA TYR A 97 -8.28 2.23 -15.86
C TYR A 97 -8.87 1.64 -17.15
N ALA A 98 -10.17 1.77 -17.32
CA ALA A 98 -10.89 1.24 -18.49
C ALA A 98 -10.51 1.93 -19.82
N GLN A 99 -9.84 3.09 -19.78
CA GLN A 99 -9.51 3.91 -20.96
C GLN A 99 -8.00 4.15 -21.13
N ALA A 100 -7.13 3.44 -20.39
CA ALA A 100 -5.69 3.59 -20.59
C ALA A 100 -5.26 2.91 -21.89
N PRO A 101 -4.39 3.55 -22.71
CA PRO A 101 -3.79 2.90 -23.86
C PRO A 101 -3.07 1.61 -23.46
N LYS A 102 -3.17 0.57 -24.28
CA LYS A 102 -2.59 -0.76 -23.98
C LYS A 102 -1.10 -0.67 -23.66
N GLU A 103 -0.35 0.13 -24.40
CA GLU A 103 1.08 0.36 -24.17
C GLU A 103 1.39 0.92 -22.77
N GLN A 104 0.56 1.83 -22.26
CA GLN A 104 0.70 2.36 -20.90
C GLN A 104 0.42 1.29 -19.84
N VAL A 105 -0.56 0.43 -20.08
CA VAL A 105 -0.88 -0.70 -19.18
C VAL A 105 0.28 -1.69 -19.16
N ASP A 106 0.85 -2.02 -20.33
CA ASP A 106 1.95 -2.96 -20.46
C ASP A 106 3.23 -2.41 -19.78
N ASN A 107 3.57 -1.15 -19.97
CA ASN A 107 4.71 -0.49 -19.35
C ASN A 107 4.56 -0.42 -17.83
N TRP A 108 3.38 -0.09 -17.34
CA TRP A 108 3.06 -0.10 -15.91
C TRP A 108 3.16 -1.50 -15.32
N THR A 109 2.56 -2.49 -15.97
CA THR A 109 2.59 -3.88 -15.51
C THR A 109 4.02 -4.38 -15.41
N LYS A 110 4.87 -4.03 -16.38
CA LYS A 110 6.29 -4.37 -16.37
C LYS A 110 7.02 -3.71 -15.21
N LEU A 111 6.87 -2.38 -15.03
CA LEU A 111 7.50 -1.65 -13.92
C LEU A 111 7.14 -2.26 -12.58
N VAL A 112 5.85 -2.50 -12.35
CA VAL A 112 5.34 -3.09 -11.10
C VAL A 112 5.89 -4.50 -10.91
N PHE A 113 5.84 -5.33 -11.95
CA PHE A 113 6.32 -6.71 -11.87
C PHE A 113 7.81 -6.79 -11.57
N ASP A 114 8.61 -5.99 -12.27
CA ASP A 114 10.06 -5.96 -12.07
C ASP A 114 10.42 -5.43 -10.66
N TYR A 115 9.68 -4.40 -10.17
CA TYR A 115 9.82 -3.92 -8.79
C TYR A 115 9.49 -5.02 -7.78
N LEU A 116 8.36 -5.70 -7.94
CA LEU A 116 7.94 -6.76 -7.02
C LEU A 116 8.93 -7.91 -6.95
N ARG A 117 9.54 -8.29 -8.07
CA ARG A 117 10.49 -9.40 -8.11
C ARG A 117 11.91 -9.04 -7.70
N GLY A 118 12.32 -7.80 -7.96
CA GLY A 118 13.70 -7.37 -7.82
C GLY A 118 14.02 -6.59 -6.55
N ARG A 119 13.00 -6.13 -5.80
CA ARG A 119 13.22 -5.25 -4.65
C ARG A 119 13.34 -6.04 -3.34
N ALA A 120 14.58 -6.31 -2.91
CA ALA A 120 14.86 -7.13 -1.71
C ALA A 120 14.34 -6.47 -0.41
N THR A 121 14.26 -5.15 -0.37
CA THR A 121 13.77 -4.38 0.78
C THR A 121 12.24 -4.41 0.93
N LEU A 122 11.47 -4.82 -0.10
CA LEU A 122 10.01 -4.89 -0.06
C LEU A 122 9.56 -6.05 0.84
N LYS A 123 8.85 -5.71 1.93
CA LYS A 123 8.38 -6.69 2.92
C LYS A 123 6.95 -7.14 2.68
N ARG A 124 6.07 -6.21 2.29
CA ARG A 124 4.65 -6.52 2.05
C ARG A 124 3.98 -5.49 1.15
N VAL A 125 3.01 -5.96 0.37
CA VAL A 125 2.09 -5.10 -0.39
C VAL A 125 0.73 -5.08 0.30
N TYR A 126 0.24 -3.91 0.68
CA TYR A 126 -1.13 -3.72 1.15
C TYR A 126 -2.04 -3.47 -0.05
N VAL A 127 -2.88 -4.45 -0.36
CA VAL A 127 -3.79 -4.40 -1.52
C VAL A 127 -5.14 -3.85 -1.07
N LEU A 128 -5.48 -2.68 -1.58
CA LEU A 128 -6.67 -1.94 -1.20
C LEU A 128 -7.87 -2.37 -2.04
N ILE A 129 -8.94 -2.74 -1.36
CA ILE A 129 -10.20 -3.17 -1.96
C ILE A 129 -11.33 -2.27 -1.46
N ASP A 130 -12.08 -1.66 -2.36
CA ASP A 130 -13.26 -0.85 -2.01
C ASP A 130 -14.37 -1.74 -1.44
N SER A 131 -14.77 -1.50 -0.20
CA SER A 131 -15.76 -2.30 0.54
C SER A 131 -17.12 -2.38 -0.14
N ARG A 132 -17.46 -1.38 -0.96
CA ARG A 132 -18.73 -1.36 -1.72
C ARG A 132 -18.79 -2.41 -2.81
N HIS A 133 -17.64 -2.92 -3.24
CA HIS A 133 -17.53 -3.79 -4.42
C HIS A 133 -16.88 -5.13 -4.12
N GLY A 134 -16.06 -5.25 -3.07
CA GLY A 134 -15.24 -6.41 -2.81
C GLY A 134 -14.19 -6.67 -3.89
N ILE A 135 -13.56 -7.84 -3.86
CA ILE A 135 -12.54 -8.25 -4.84
C ILE A 135 -13.18 -8.41 -6.22
N LYS A 136 -12.66 -7.69 -7.20
CA LYS A 136 -13.04 -7.72 -8.62
C LYS A 136 -12.00 -8.45 -9.47
N LYS A 137 -12.30 -8.73 -10.74
CA LYS A 137 -11.41 -9.42 -11.66
C LYS A 137 -10.01 -8.79 -11.75
N ASN A 138 -9.94 -7.47 -11.88
CA ASN A 138 -8.66 -6.76 -11.94
C ASN A 138 -7.86 -6.87 -10.63
N ASP A 139 -8.54 -6.99 -9.49
CA ASP A 139 -7.88 -7.24 -8.21
C ASP A 139 -7.30 -8.66 -8.18
N GLU A 140 -8.06 -9.67 -8.67
CA GLU A 140 -7.60 -11.06 -8.75
C GLU A 140 -6.36 -11.20 -9.65
N ASP A 141 -6.28 -10.44 -10.75
CA ASP A 141 -5.13 -10.44 -11.64
C ASP A 141 -3.87 -9.92 -10.89
N VAL A 142 -4.01 -8.85 -10.08
CA VAL A 142 -2.93 -8.33 -9.24
C VAL A 142 -2.55 -9.31 -8.14
N LEU A 143 -3.51 -9.93 -7.44
CA LEU A 143 -3.23 -10.95 -6.43
C LEU A 143 -2.46 -12.14 -7.04
N THR A 144 -2.83 -12.54 -8.26
CA THR A 144 -2.13 -13.61 -8.99
C THR A 144 -0.71 -13.20 -9.38
N LEU A 145 -0.48 -11.92 -9.71
CA LEU A 145 0.85 -11.38 -9.97
C LEU A 145 1.72 -11.44 -8.70
N LEU A 146 1.18 -11.05 -7.55
CA LEU A 146 1.86 -11.10 -6.25
C LEU A 146 2.19 -12.55 -5.84
N ASP A 147 1.26 -13.48 -6.04
CA ASP A 147 1.50 -14.91 -5.81
C ASP A 147 2.66 -15.44 -6.67
N LYS A 148 2.68 -15.09 -7.97
CA LYS A 148 3.76 -15.47 -8.91
C LYS A 148 5.11 -14.84 -8.57
N ALA A 149 5.09 -13.63 -8.03
CA ALA A 149 6.30 -12.93 -7.58
C ALA A 149 6.79 -13.39 -6.20
N ALA A 150 6.02 -14.25 -5.51
CA ALA A 150 6.26 -14.68 -4.13
C ALA A 150 6.39 -13.50 -3.15
N VAL A 151 5.65 -12.42 -3.38
CA VAL A 151 5.64 -11.22 -2.54
C VAL A 151 4.46 -11.29 -1.58
N SER A 152 4.74 -11.26 -0.27
CA SER A 152 3.68 -11.21 0.74
C SER A 152 2.76 -10.01 0.53
N TYR A 153 1.44 -10.24 0.62
CA TYR A 153 0.47 -9.17 0.57
C TYR A 153 -0.63 -9.34 1.61
N GLN A 154 -1.23 -8.21 2.00
CA GLN A 154 -2.36 -8.17 2.93
C GLN A 154 -3.49 -7.34 2.36
N ILE A 155 -4.71 -7.85 2.42
CA ILE A 155 -5.89 -7.12 1.95
C ILE A 155 -6.31 -6.09 2.99
N VAL A 156 -6.61 -4.87 2.51
CA VAL A 156 -7.20 -3.78 3.30
C VAL A 156 -8.48 -3.33 2.63
N LEU A 157 -9.61 -3.56 3.28
CA LEU A 157 -10.90 -3.03 2.86
C LEU A 157 -10.94 -1.54 3.16
N THR A 158 -11.20 -0.72 2.15
CA THR A 158 -11.32 0.74 2.26
C THR A 158 -12.78 1.19 2.22
N LYS A 159 -13.04 2.41 2.65
CA LYS A 159 -14.36 3.06 2.60
C LYS A 159 -15.46 2.26 3.32
N THR A 160 -15.13 1.65 4.45
CA THR A 160 -16.11 0.90 5.25
C THR A 160 -17.26 1.76 5.77
N ASP A 161 -17.06 3.08 5.85
CA ASP A 161 -18.09 4.07 6.12
C ASP A 161 -19.18 4.17 5.05
N LYS A 162 -18.95 3.65 3.85
CA LYS A 162 -19.92 3.66 2.72
C LYS A 162 -20.78 2.40 2.65
N ILE A 163 -20.63 1.47 3.58
CA ILE A 163 -21.49 0.29 3.73
C ILE A 163 -22.11 0.25 5.13
N LYS A 164 -23.17 -0.53 5.29
CA LYS A 164 -23.82 -0.68 6.60
C LYS A 164 -22.89 -1.40 7.57
N ALA A 165 -22.79 -0.92 8.81
CA ALA A 165 -21.90 -1.47 9.82
C ALA A 165 -22.01 -3.02 9.98
N PRO A 166 -23.23 -3.63 9.99
CA PRO A 166 -23.35 -5.09 10.08
C PRO A 166 -22.81 -5.86 8.86
N ALA A 167 -22.60 -5.20 7.72
CA ALA A 167 -22.04 -5.83 6.52
C ALA A 167 -20.51 -5.97 6.59
N VAL A 168 -19.82 -5.18 7.41
CA VAL A 168 -18.35 -5.19 7.51
C VAL A 168 -17.82 -6.55 7.97
N PRO A 169 -18.28 -7.16 9.08
CA PRO A 169 -17.82 -8.48 9.52
C PRO A 169 -18.05 -9.57 8.46
N LYS A 170 -19.18 -9.55 7.77
CA LYS A 170 -19.49 -10.48 6.70
C LYS A 170 -18.52 -10.36 5.54
N LEU A 171 -18.25 -9.13 5.10
CA LEU A 171 -17.31 -8.86 4.00
C LEU A 171 -15.87 -9.26 4.38
N LEU A 172 -15.45 -9.05 5.62
CA LEU A 172 -14.15 -9.51 6.13
C LEU A 172 -14.05 -11.04 6.02
N ALA A 173 -15.04 -11.78 6.51
CA ALA A 173 -15.06 -13.23 6.46
C ALA A 173 -15.06 -13.77 5.01
N GLU A 174 -15.89 -13.21 4.13
CA GLU A 174 -15.94 -13.58 2.71
C GLU A 174 -14.61 -13.29 1.99
N THR A 175 -13.97 -12.16 2.31
CA THR A 175 -12.69 -11.79 1.73
C THR A 175 -11.57 -12.72 2.21
N SER A 176 -11.53 -13.04 3.50
CA SER A 176 -10.57 -13.99 4.08
C SER A 176 -10.72 -15.39 3.46
N GLU A 177 -11.95 -15.88 3.26
CA GLU A 177 -12.16 -17.17 2.60
C GLU A 177 -11.69 -17.17 1.15
N LYS A 178 -11.91 -16.08 0.39
CA LYS A 178 -11.44 -15.95 -0.99
C LYS A 178 -9.93 -16.04 -1.13
N ILE A 179 -9.18 -15.49 -0.17
CA ILE A 179 -7.71 -15.49 -0.23
C ILE A 179 -7.07 -16.68 0.49
N ARG A 180 -7.81 -17.49 1.21
CA ARG A 180 -7.31 -18.59 2.08
C ARG A 180 -6.35 -19.54 1.38
N LYS A 181 -6.56 -19.80 0.09
CA LYS A 181 -5.73 -20.72 -0.71
C LYS A 181 -4.61 -20.03 -1.49
N ARG A 182 -4.45 -18.72 -1.34
CA ARG A 182 -3.40 -17.96 -2.05
C ARG A 182 -2.09 -18.01 -1.27
N PRO A 183 -0.99 -18.47 -1.88
CA PRO A 183 0.26 -18.77 -1.14
C PRO A 183 0.96 -17.54 -0.57
N ALA A 184 0.82 -16.37 -1.21
CA ALA A 184 1.47 -15.14 -0.74
C ALA A 184 0.56 -14.25 0.10
N ALA A 185 -0.73 -14.62 0.26
CA ALA A 185 -1.69 -13.83 1.03
C ALA A 185 -1.45 -13.95 2.53
N TYR A 186 -1.30 -12.81 3.20
CA TYR A 186 -1.38 -12.77 4.66
C TYR A 186 -2.83 -13.02 5.10
N PRO A 187 -3.07 -13.93 6.08
CA PRO A 187 -4.42 -14.43 6.36
C PRO A 187 -5.37 -13.39 6.96
N ALA A 188 -4.84 -12.37 7.65
CA ALA A 188 -5.66 -11.33 8.27
C ALA A 188 -6.05 -10.26 7.25
N VAL A 189 -7.34 -9.99 7.11
CA VAL A 189 -7.90 -8.89 6.32
C VAL A 189 -8.20 -7.72 7.25
N LEU A 190 -7.75 -6.52 6.89
CA LEU A 190 -8.01 -5.29 7.63
C LEU A 190 -9.17 -4.50 7.01
N SER A 191 -9.84 -3.69 7.82
CA SER A 191 -10.91 -2.80 7.38
C SER A 191 -10.62 -1.36 7.80
N THR A 192 -10.82 -0.39 6.90
CA THR A 192 -10.47 1.01 7.15
C THR A 192 -11.50 1.98 6.60
N SER A 193 -11.63 3.12 7.27
CA SER A 193 -12.27 4.33 6.76
C SER A 193 -11.34 5.52 6.99
N SER A 194 -10.77 6.06 5.91
CA SER A 194 -9.98 7.29 6.00
C SER A 194 -10.83 8.51 6.35
N GLU A 195 -12.12 8.48 6.01
CA GLU A 195 -13.07 9.56 6.32
C GLU A 195 -13.39 9.65 7.82
N LYS A 196 -13.53 8.48 8.47
CA LYS A 196 -13.85 8.40 9.89
C LYS A 196 -12.65 8.10 10.79
N ASN A 197 -11.46 7.95 10.21
CA ASN A 197 -10.24 7.52 10.90
C ASN A 197 -10.40 6.16 11.62
N GLU A 198 -11.24 5.26 11.11
CA GLU A 198 -11.45 3.92 11.67
C GLU A 198 -10.48 2.91 11.04
N GLY A 199 -9.97 1.95 11.84
CA GLY A 199 -9.08 0.87 11.39
C GLY A 199 -7.66 1.34 11.04
N LEU A 200 -7.32 2.61 11.26
CA LEU A 200 -5.99 3.15 10.95
C LEU A 200 -4.94 2.68 11.93
N ASP A 201 -5.29 2.51 13.20
CA ASP A 201 -4.34 2.09 14.23
C ASP A 201 -3.97 0.61 14.06
N GLU A 202 -4.92 -0.23 13.67
CA GLU A 202 -4.69 -1.63 13.32
C GLU A 202 -3.79 -1.75 12.09
N LEU A 203 -3.99 -0.89 11.08
CA LEU A 203 -3.13 -0.88 9.89
C LEU A 203 -1.72 -0.37 10.23
N ARG A 204 -1.58 0.69 11.04
CA ARG A 204 -0.27 1.18 11.52
C ARG A 204 0.49 0.10 12.28
N GLN A 205 -0.21 -0.62 13.15
CA GLN A 205 0.36 -1.74 13.90
C GLN A 205 0.84 -2.85 12.97
N ALA A 206 0.00 -3.29 12.02
CA ALA A 206 0.35 -4.32 11.05
C ALA A 206 1.57 -3.94 10.19
N ILE A 207 1.71 -2.65 9.84
CA ILE A 207 2.89 -2.14 9.14
C ILE A 207 4.12 -2.19 10.05
N ALA A 208 4.03 -1.69 11.28
CA ALA A 208 5.14 -1.71 12.24
C ALA A 208 5.65 -3.12 12.51
N GLU A 209 4.75 -4.08 12.70
CA GLU A 209 5.07 -5.51 12.85
C GLU A 209 5.75 -6.08 11.60
N THR A 210 5.28 -5.69 10.40
CA THR A 210 5.85 -6.16 9.12
C THR A 210 7.30 -5.73 8.94
N VAL A 211 7.67 -4.55 9.40
CA VAL A 211 9.05 -4.03 9.33
C VAL A 211 9.87 -4.31 10.59
N GLY A 212 9.32 -5.06 11.56
CA GLY A 212 10.07 -5.56 12.71
C GLY A 212 10.36 -4.51 13.78
N ILE A 213 9.54 -3.47 13.91
CA ILE A 213 9.76 -2.37 14.89
C ILE A 213 9.39 -2.77 16.33
N ASN A 214 9.12 -4.02 16.59
CA ASN A 214 8.81 -4.50 17.95
C ASN A 214 9.92 -4.25 18.99
N ASN A 215 11.12 -3.79 18.58
CA ASN A 215 12.30 -3.66 19.42
C ASN A 215 13.08 -2.35 19.23
N TRP A 216 12.50 -1.30 18.69
CA TRP A 216 13.20 -0.01 18.65
C TRP A 216 13.12 0.65 20.03
N LYS A 217 14.26 0.60 20.75
CA LYS A 217 14.53 1.38 21.97
C LYS A 217 15.06 2.74 21.62
#